data_543ef4a5a35e1b877bcc1389abc0a086
#
_entry.id   543ef4a5a35e1b877bcc1389abc0a086
#
_cell.length_a   1.000
_cell.length_b   1.000
_cell.length_c   1.000
_cell.angle_alpha   90.00
_cell.angle_beta   90.00
_cell.angle_gamma   90.00
#
_symmetry.space_group_name_H-M   'P 1'
#
loop_
_entity.id
_entity.type
_entity.pdbx_description
1 polymer ?
#
loop_
_entity_poly.entity_id
_entity_poly.type
_entity_poly.pdbx_seq_one_letter_code
_entity_poly.pdbx_strand_id
1 'polypeptide(L)'
;AAGLCLTGMSAVQAAPKMPESISITYVKSPFNLQNIVMKERGMLEDAFKAEGVKINWRVINSGAIQGQAMASGDLDFSAVMNTASVLMAAGAGNPIRIASGVGHPQKIFAIIGKPGTDYSIKDLKGKKVVGPKGTVLHQLLVAALKKEGMTIKDVDFISMDPAKAITAVLSGSADAGLVAAGLIIKANAEGAKTITTCEGLVEPNLVMAVRQAFVDQYPEAYERVVATNRAALKWIREHKAEALAMGAKEQGISIENAEKLYDWSGFYDVLTEADVKGLAADQQFLIDNGMMEKAVDVRSLILPGAMK
;
A
#
# COMPACT_ATOMS: atom_id res chain seq x y z
N ALA A 1 60.29 -8.51 38.92
CA ALA A 1 58.86 -8.11 38.70
C ALA A 1 58.74 -7.32 37.40
N ALA A 2 58.32 -8.01 36.32
CA ALA A 2 58.03 -7.37 35.03
C ALA A 2 56.51 -7.21 34.93
N GLY A 3 56.03 -5.96 34.96
CA GLY A 3 54.62 -5.64 34.75
C GLY A 3 54.29 -5.63 33.27
N LEU A 4 53.43 -6.53 32.84
CA LEU A 4 52.82 -6.52 31.51
C LEU A 4 51.71 -5.48 31.52
N CYS A 5 51.92 -4.32 30.83
CA CYS A 5 50.85 -3.42 30.49
C CYS A 5 50.09 -3.99 29.28
N LEU A 6 48.89 -4.55 29.49
CA LEU A 6 47.92 -4.85 28.47
C LEU A 6 47.27 -3.53 28.03
N THR A 7 47.73 -2.98 26.91
CA THR A 7 47.04 -1.91 26.22
C THR A 7 45.83 -2.52 25.50
N GLY A 8 44.66 -2.34 26.09
CA GLY A 8 43.37 -2.67 25.44
C GLY A 8 43.20 -1.80 24.16
N MET A 9 43.40 -2.39 23.02
CA MET A 9 42.95 -1.79 21.73
C MET A 9 41.44 -1.81 21.71
N SER A 10 40.82 -0.68 22.05
CA SER A 10 39.41 -0.45 21.72
C SER A 10 39.29 -0.46 20.22
N ALA A 11 38.62 -1.46 19.65
CA ALA A 11 38.26 -1.46 18.22
C ALA A 11 37.37 -0.25 17.98
N VAL A 12 37.90 0.75 17.29
CA VAL A 12 37.10 1.85 16.78
C VAL A 12 36.21 1.24 15.69
N GLN A 13 34.95 1.04 16.04
CA GLN A 13 33.95 0.56 15.09
C GLN A 13 33.80 1.65 14.02
N ALA A 14 34.09 1.32 12.77
CA ALA A 14 33.92 2.27 11.65
C ALA A 14 32.50 2.79 11.64
N ALA A 15 32.33 4.10 11.44
CA ALA A 15 31.00 4.69 11.30
C ALA A 15 30.20 3.97 10.19
N PRO A 16 28.92 3.72 10.41
CA PRO A 16 28.09 3.01 9.43
C PRO A 16 28.06 3.78 8.09
N LYS A 17 28.10 3.03 7.00
CA LYS A 17 28.01 3.61 5.67
C LYS A 17 26.59 4.14 5.44
N MET A 18 26.45 5.44 5.15
CA MET A 18 25.20 6.09 4.84
C MET A 18 25.13 6.48 3.36
N PRO A 19 23.92 6.47 2.73
CA PRO A 19 23.76 6.99 1.38
C PRO A 19 23.85 8.52 1.37
N GLU A 20 24.15 9.11 0.22
CA GLU A 20 24.04 10.57 0.03
C GLU A 20 22.59 11.05 0.06
N SER A 21 21.68 10.22 -0.44
CA SER A 21 20.25 10.49 -0.45
C SER A 21 19.42 9.21 -0.38
N ILE A 22 18.18 9.35 0.03
CA ILE A 22 17.16 8.30 0.05
C ILE A 22 15.97 8.78 -0.77
N SER A 23 15.61 8.01 -1.81
CA SER A 23 14.41 8.25 -2.61
C SER A 23 13.25 7.40 -2.09
N ILE A 24 12.17 8.05 -1.64
CA ILE A 24 11.00 7.40 -1.07
C ILE A 24 9.71 8.00 -1.66
N THR A 25 8.67 7.19 -1.83
CA THR A 25 7.41 7.68 -2.37
C THR A 25 6.64 8.51 -1.35
N TYR A 26 5.94 9.53 -1.86
CA TYR A 26 4.86 10.22 -1.17
C TYR A 26 3.53 9.84 -1.83
N VAL A 27 2.78 8.96 -1.19
CA VAL A 27 1.49 8.44 -1.67
C VAL A 27 0.44 8.68 -0.60
N LYS A 28 -0.31 9.77 -0.73
CA LYS A 28 -1.32 10.16 0.27
C LYS A 28 -2.62 9.36 0.18
N SER A 29 -2.95 8.86 -1.01
CA SER A 29 -4.18 8.08 -1.26
C SER A 29 -3.90 6.57 -1.23
N PRO A 30 -4.86 5.74 -0.80
CA PRO A 30 -6.25 6.05 -0.44
C PRO A 30 -6.45 6.86 0.86
N PHE A 31 -5.72 6.55 1.93
CA PHE A 31 -5.58 7.35 3.15
C PHE A 31 -4.34 6.90 3.91
N ASN A 32 -3.18 7.22 3.37
CA ASN A 32 -1.90 6.72 3.89
C ASN A 32 -1.35 7.65 4.99
N LEU A 33 -1.99 7.62 6.15
CA LEU A 33 -1.75 8.58 7.22
C LEU A 33 -0.31 8.53 7.77
N GLN A 34 0.33 7.33 7.86
CA GLN A 34 1.75 7.25 8.25
C GLN A 34 2.64 8.01 7.28
N ASN A 35 2.39 7.87 5.97
CA ASN A 35 3.18 8.53 4.95
C ASN A 35 2.99 10.06 4.99
N ILE A 36 1.74 10.51 5.20
CA ILE A 36 1.41 11.93 5.38
C ILE A 36 2.14 12.50 6.61
N VAL A 37 1.99 11.86 7.77
CA VAL A 37 2.58 12.31 9.03
C VAL A 37 4.11 12.31 8.95
N MET A 38 4.70 11.26 8.42
CA MET A 38 6.16 11.13 8.28
C MET A 38 6.74 12.27 7.44
N LYS A 39 6.07 12.64 6.33
CA LYS A 39 6.50 13.74 5.46
C LYS A 39 6.22 15.11 6.09
N GLU A 40 4.99 15.37 6.53
CA GLU A 40 4.59 16.68 7.04
C GLU A 40 5.33 17.09 8.33
N ARG A 41 5.73 16.12 9.13
CA ARG A 41 6.54 16.35 10.33
C ARG A 41 8.05 16.29 10.09
N GLY A 42 8.50 16.04 8.87
CA GLY A 42 9.92 15.95 8.55
C GLY A 42 10.65 14.82 9.30
N MET A 43 9.96 13.73 9.60
CA MET A 43 10.50 12.69 10.50
C MET A 43 11.71 11.96 9.91
N LEU A 44 11.74 11.75 8.60
CA LEU A 44 12.92 11.17 7.93
C LEU A 44 14.07 12.16 7.86
N GLU A 45 13.78 13.41 7.54
CA GLU A 45 14.77 14.49 7.52
C GLU A 45 15.46 14.62 8.87
N ASP A 46 14.69 14.61 9.95
CA ASP A 46 15.23 14.66 11.32
C ASP A 46 16.03 13.40 11.67
N ALA A 47 15.56 12.22 11.26
CA ALA A 47 16.23 10.96 11.53
C ALA A 47 17.61 10.85 10.86
N PHE A 48 17.84 11.56 9.75
CA PHE A 48 19.08 11.51 8.97
C PHE A 48 19.85 12.83 8.98
N LYS A 49 19.45 13.80 9.75
CA LYS A 49 20.04 15.13 9.81
C LYS A 49 21.52 15.13 10.18
N ALA A 50 21.90 14.29 11.13
CA ALA A 50 23.26 14.23 11.65
C ALA A 50 24.28 13.79 10.57
N GLU A 51 23.87 12.93 9.63
CA GLU A 51 24.70 12.42 8.55
C GLU A 51 24.56 13.23 7.26
N GLY A 52 23.66 14.21 7.23
CA GLY A 52 23.43 15.05 6.06
C GLY A 52 22.79 14.34 4.88
N VAL A 53 22.13 13.19 5.09
CA VAL A 53 21.43 12.43 4.06
C VAL A 53 20.22 13.21 3.56
N LYS A 54 20.09 13.37 2.25
CA LYS A 54 18.95 14.06 1.63
C LYS A 54 17.78 13.10 1.46
N ILE A 55 16.57 13.55 1.81
CA ILE A 55 15.33 12.79 1.59
C ILE A 55 14.64 13.33 0.34
N ASN A 56 14.52 12.47 -0.68
CA ASN A 56 13.89 12.79 -1.96
C ASN A 56 12.49 12.18 -2.01
N TRP A 57 11.47 12.96 -1.69
CA TRP A 57 10.08 12.53 -1.81
C TRP A 57 9.63 12.51 -3.27
N ARG A 58 9.12 11.36 -3.72
CA ARG A 58 8.68 11.12 -5.10
C ARG A 58 7.18 10.82 -5.14
N VAL A 59 6.42 11.62 -5.87
CA VAL A 59 4.98 11.37 -6.05
C VAL A 59 4.77 10.38 -7.19
N ILE A 60 4.58 9.11 -6.85
CA ILE A 60 4.34 8.01 -7.80
C ILE A 60 3.16 7.20 -7.24
N ASN A 61 1.97 7.37 -7.81
CA ASN A 61 0.74 6.76 -7.30
C ASN A 61 0.48 5.32 -7.80
N SER A 62 1.15 4.90 -8.87
CA SER A 62 1.01 3.54 -9.42
C SER A 62 2.05 2.59 -8.86
N GLY A 63 1.61 1.49 -8.22
CA GLY A 63 2.50 0.43 -7.73
C GLY A 63 3.37 -0.20 -8.83
N ALA A 64 2.84 -0.33 -10.05
CA ALA A 64 3.62 -0.83 -11.18
C ALA A 64 4.76 0.12 -11.56
N ILE A 65 4.50 1.43 -11.58
CA ILE A 65 5.54 2.45 -11.87
C ILE A 65 6.55 2.53 -10.73
N GLN A 66 6.11 2.41 -9.46
CA GLN A 66 7.02 2.31 -8.32
C GLN A 66 7.95 1.11 -8.46
N GLY A 67 7.41 -0.07 -8.81
CA GLY A 67 8.22 -1.27 -9.07
C GLY A 67 9.28 -1.07 -10.16
N GLN A 68 8.92 -0.42 -11.26
CA GLN A 68 9.86 -0.08 -12.33
C GLN A 68 10.96 0.88 -11.86
N ALA A 69 10.60 1.92 -11.11
CA ALA A 69 11.57 2.87 -10.55
C ALA A 69 12.51 2.22 -9.51
N MET A 70 12.02 1.24 -8.76
CA MET A 70 12.86 0.44 -7.85
C MET A 70 13.82 -0.48 -8.63
N ALA A 71 13.35 -1.09 -9.72
CA ALA A 71 14.20 -1.94 -10.57
C ALA A 71 15.32 -1.15 -11.25
N SER A 72 15.06 0.09 -11.68
CA SER A 72 16.07 0.98 -12.27
C SER A 72 17.02 1.60 -11.24
N GLY A 73 16.68 1.56 -9.94
CA GLY A 73 17.45 2.21 -8.88
C GLY A 73 17.07 3.68 -8.62
N ASP A 74 16.06 4.21 -9.31
CA ASP A 74 15.58 5.59 -9.14
C ASP A 74 14.73 5.78 -7.89
N LEU A 75 14.26 4.69 -7.29
CA LEU A 75 13.47 4.66 -6.08
C LEU A 75 14.03 3.62 -5.11
N ASP A 76 14.36 4.03 -3.88
CA ASP A 76 14.85 3.13 -2.83
C ASP A 76 13.71 2.48 -2.06
N PHE A 77 12.70 3.27 -1.66
CA PHE A 77 11.54 2.83 -0.90
C PHE A 77 10.23 3.20 -1.56
N SER A 78 9.31 2.26 -1.55
CA SER A 78 7.89 2.59 -1.63
C SER A 78 7.36 2.67 -0.19
N ALA A 79 6.92 3.85 0.24
CA ALA A 79 6.35 4.01 1.57
C ALA A 79 5.03 3.24 1.73
N VAL A 80 4.29 3.09 0.62
CA VAL A 80 3.01 2.35 0.58
C VAL A 80 2.83 1.71 -0.79
N MET A 81 2.81 0.39 -0.82
CA MET A 81 2.55 -0.41 -2.02
C MET A 81 1.57 -1.53 -1.68
N ASN A 82 0.62 -1.82 -2.55
CA ASN A 82 -0.22 -3.00 -2.39
C ASN A 82 0.56 -4.28 -2.71
N THR A 83 0.22 -5.38 -2.03
CA THR A 83 0.93 -6.64 -2.17
C THR A 83 0.83 -7.26 -3.56
N ALA A 84 -0.24 -7.02 -4.30
CA ALA A 84 -0.35 -7.46 -5.68
C ALA A 84 0.75 -6.83 -6.57
N SER A 85 1.03 -5.54 -6.40
CA SER A 85 2.13 -4.87 -7.12
C SER A 85 3.50 -5.39 -6.71
N VAL A 86 3.72 -5.70 -5.42
CA VAL A 86 4.96 -6.33 -4.95
C VAL A 86 5.16 -7.69 -5.61
N LEU A 87 4.12 -8.52 -5.63
CA LEU A 87 4.17 -9.87 -6.21
C LEU A 87 4.42 -9.84 -7.72
N MET A 88 3.73 -8.96 -8.45
CA MET A 88 3.94 -8.80 -9.89
C MET A 88 5.37 -8.32 -10.21
N ALA A 89 5.89 -7.37 -9.44
CA ALA A 89 7.25 -6.87 -9.60
C ALA A 89 8.28 -7.99 -9.31
N ALA A 90 8.10 -8.74 -8.21
CA ALA A 90 8.98 -9.85 -7.86
C ALA A 90 8.92 -10.98 -8.88
N GLY A 91 7.73 -11.34 -9.38
CA GLY A 91 7.53 -12.34 -10.43
C GLY A 91 8.19 -11.95 -11.76
N ALA A 92 8.31 -10.67 -12.04
CA ALA A 92 9.05 -10.13 -13.18
C ALA A 92 10.58 -10.06 -12.96
N GLY A 93 11.07 -10.51 -11.80
CA GLY A 93 12.51 -10.55 -11.47
C GLY A 93 13.03 -9.31 -10.76
N ASN A 94 12.17 -8.38 -10.36
CA ASN A 94 12.57 -7.21 -9.59
C ASN A 94 12.98 -7.63 -8.17
N PRO A 95 14.18 -7.28 -7.69
CA PRO A 95 14.66 -7.61 -6.35
C PRO A 95 14.02 -6.71 -5.26
N ILE A 96 12.71 -6.66 -5.23
CA ILE A 96 11.90 -5.95 -4.24
C ILE A 96 11.71 -6.79 -2.98
N ARG A 97 11.65 -6.13 -1.80
CA ARG A 97 11.41 -6.76 -0.50
C ARG A 97 10.37 -5.97 0.29
N ILE A 98 9.65 -6.67 1.17
CA ILE A 98 8.70 -6.08 2.13
C ILE A 98 9.45 -5.75 3.40
N ALA A 99 9.41 -4.48 3.79
CA ALA A 99 10.14 -3.94 4.93
C ALA A 99 9.27 -3.74 6.19
N SER A 100 7.97 -3.50 6.02
CA SER A 100 7.01 -3.26 7.12
C SER A 100 5.59 -3.40 6.62
N GLY A 101 4.64 -3.70 7.51
CA GLY A 101 3.24 -3.50 7.27
C GLY A 101 2.87 -2.01 7.22
N VAL A 102 1.73 -1.69 6.64
CA VAL A 102 1.15 -0.34 6.62
C VAL A 102 -0.34 -0.39 6.92
N GLY A 103 -1.13 -1.21 6.25
CA GLY A 103 -2.56 -1.28 6.49
C GLY A 103 -3.24 -2.52 5.90
N HIS A 104 -4.35 -2.93 6.55
CA HIS A 104 -5.29 -3.93 6.07
C HIS A 104 -6.62 -3.27 5.72
N PRO A 105 -6.72 -2.56 4.57
CA PRO A 105 -7.84 -1.66 4.30
C PRO A 105 -9.04 -2.38 3.68
N GLN A 106 -9.68 -3.29 4.40
CA GLN A 106 -10.81 -4.10 3.89
C GLN A 106 -12.01 -3.27 3.44
N LYS A 107 -12.28 -2.13 4.09
CA LYS A 107 -13.41 -1.24 3.78
C LYS A 107 -13.05 -0.10 2.83
N ILE A 108 -11.78 0.05 2.50
CA ILE A 108 -11.27 1.13 1.64
C ILE A 108 -11.59 0.88 0.16
N PHE A 109 -11.83 -0.36 -0.24
CA PHE A 109 -12.11 -0.74 -1.63
C PHE A 109 -13.55 -1.25 -1.75
N ALA A 110 -14.27 -0.77 -2.75
CA ALA A 110 -15.68 -1.12 -2.92
C ALA A 110 -16.10 -1.24 -4.40
N ILE A 111 -17.16 -2.02 -4.60
CA ILE A 111 -17.98 -1.99 -5.80
C ILE A 111 -19.21 -1.14 -5.50
N ILE A 112 -19.43 -0.09 -6.29
CA ILE A 112 -20.60 0.79 -6.16
C ILE A 112 -21.54 0.62 -7.35
N GLY A 113 -22.84 0.70 -7.11
CA GLY A 113 -23.87 0.73 -8.14
C GLY A 113 -24.31 2.16 -8.45
N LYS A 114 -24.76 2.41 -9.68
CA LYS A 114 -25.22 3.73 -10.11
C LYS A 114 -26.40 4.22 -9.26
N PRO A 115 -26.58 5.54 -9.13
CA PRO A 115 -27.72 6.11 -8.40
C PRO A 115 -29.07 5.58 -8.87
N GLY A 116 -30.01 5.44 -7.95
CA GLY A 116 -31.36 4.94 -8.24
C GLY A 116 -31.46 3.43 -8.41
N THR A 117 -30.39 2.67 -8.15
CA THR A 117 -30.38 1.21 -8.21
C THR A 117 -30.07 0.60 -6.84
N ASP A 118 -30.45 -0.65 -6.65
CA ASP A 118 -30.20 -1.46 -5.45
C ASP A 118 -29.63 -2.82 -5.88
N TYR A 119 -28.57 -2.76 -6.70
CA TYR A 119 -27.96 -3.96 -7.26
C TYR A 119 -27.27 -4.81 -6.17
N SER A 120 -27.49 -6.13 -6.29
CA SER A 120 -26.59 -7.14 -5.73
C SER A 120 -25.50 -7.48 -6.75
N ILE A 121 -24.52 -8.31 -6.34
CA ILE A 121 -23.50 -8.81 -7.28
C ILE A 121 -24.13 -9.63 -8.42
N LYS A 122 -25.18 -10.42 -8.14
CA LYS A 122 -25.88 -11.20 -9.16
C LYS A 122 -26.51 -10.32 -10.26
N ASP A 123 -26.98 -9.15 -9.87
CA ASP A 123 -27.61 -8.22 -10.80
C ASP A 123 -26.62 -7.59 -11.80
N LEU A 124 -25.31 -7.74 -11.54
CA LEU A 124 -24.27 -7.23 -12.45
C LEU A 124 -24.10 -8.07 -13.73
N LYS A 125 -24.75 -9.24 -13.83
CA LYS A 125 -24.66 -10.09 -15.03
C LYS A 125 -25.13 -9.31 -16.27
N GLY A 126 -24.26 -9.27 -17.29
CA GLY A 126 -24.49 -8.54 -18.54
C GLY A 126 -24.37 -7.02 -18.43
N LYS A 127 -24.03 -6.47 -17.25
CA LYS A 127 -23.93 -5.04 -17.01
C LYS A 127 -22.51 -4.52 -17.20
N LYS A 128 -22.43 -3.21 -17.48
CA LYS A 128 -21.15 -2.50 -17.60
C LYS A 128 -20.57 -2.18 -16.24
N VAL A 129 -19.40 -2.75 -15.92
CA VAL A 129 -18.62 -2.51 -14.72
C VAL A 129 -17.31 -1.85 -15.11
N VAL A 130 -16.96 -0.74 -14.47
CA VAL A 130 -15.78 0.06 -14.81
C VAL A 130 -14.83 0.20 -13.62
N GLY A 131 -13.52 0.18 -13.88
CA GLY A 131 -12.52 0.35 -12.85
C GLY A 131 -11.13 -0.12 -13.25
N PRO A 132 -10.12 0.01 -12.37
CA PRO A 132 -8.73 -0.28 -12.71
C PRO A 132 -8.46 -1.78 -12.79
N LYS A 133 -8.01 -2.24 -13.95
CA LYS A 133 -7.57 -3.62 -14.18
C LYS A 133 -6.20 -3.87 -13.50
N GLY A 134 -5.97 -5.09 -13.01
CA GLY A 134 -4.69 -5.49 -12.42
C GLY A 134 -4.43 -4.94 -11.02
N THR A 135 -5.46 -4.52 -10.31
CA THR A 135 -5.38 -3.96 -8.96
C THR A 135 -6.20 -4.80 -7.96
N VAL A 136 -6.10 -4.45 -6.67
CA VAL A 136 -6.95 -5.04 -5.62
C VAL A 136 -8.45 -4.84 -5.91
N LEU A 137 -8.83 -3.77 -6.58
CA LEU A 137 -10.22 -3.53 -7.00
C LEU A 137 -10.68 -4.54 -8.06
N HIS A 138 -9.81 -4.87 -9.03
CA HIS A 138 -10.09 -5.96 -9.98
C HIS A 138 -10.20 -7.30 -9.26
N GLN A 139 -9.32 -7.57 -8.31
CA GLN A 139 -9.34 -8.75 -7.46
C GLN A 139 -10.66 -8.86 -6.68
N LEU A 140 -11.13 -7.75 -6.12
CA LEU A 140 -12.43 -7.67 -5.44
C LEU A 140 -13.59 -8.06 -6.37
N LEU A 141 -13.62 -7.51 -7.59
CA LEU A 141 -14.67 -7.83 -8.57
C LEU A 141 -14.69 -9.34 -8.89
N VAL A 142 -13.54 -9.91 -9.20
CA VAL A 142 -13.45 -11.34 -9.51
C VAL A 142 -13.88 -12.21 -8.33
N ALA A 143 -13.45 -11.88 -7.11
CA ALA A 143 -13.84 -12.61 -5.90
C ALA A 143 -15.34 -12.50 -5.61
N ALA A 144 -15.92 -11.33 -5.78
CA ALA A 144 -17.35 -11.11 -5.58
C ALA A 144 -18.19 -11.88 -6.60
N LEU A 145 -17.82 -11.85 -7.87
CA LEU A 145 -18.46 -12.62 -8.93
C LEU A 145 -18.36 -14.13 -8.67
N LYS A 146 -17.17 -14.61 -8.32
CA LYS A 146 -16.95 -16.03 -8.02
C LYS A 146 -17.82 -16.56 -6.87
N LYS A 147 -18.01 -15.75 -5.82
CA LYS A 147 -18.89 -16.11 -4.70
C LYS A 147 -20.33 -16.36 -5.15
N GLU A 148 -20.77 -15.69 -6.22
CA GLU A 148 -22.10 -15.84 -6.81
C GLU A 148 -22.12 -16.82 -7.99
N GLY A 149 -21.07 -17.60 -8.20
CA GLY A 149 -20.96 -18.59 -9.30
C GLY A 149 -20.77 -17.95 -10.68
N MET A 150 -20.31 -16.70 -10.72
CA MET A 150 -20.04 -15.95 -11.95
C MET A 150 -18.53 -15.75 -12.16
N THR A 151 -18.18 -15.31 -13.36
CA THR A 151 -16.81 -14.95 -13.75
C THR A 151 -16.78 -13.53 -14.33
N ILE A 152 -15.56 -13.01 -14.55
CA ILE A 152 -15.38 -11.70 -15.20
C ILE A 152 -16.01 -11.63 -16.60
N LYS A 153 -16.23 -12.78 -17.26
CA LYS A 153 -16.87 -12.86 -18.58
C LYS A 153 -18.40 -12.64 -18.52
N ASP A 154 -18.99 -12.74 -17.32
CA ASP A 154 -20.43 -12.50 -17.13
C ASP A 154 -20.79 -11.02 -17.03
N VAL A 155 -19.79 -10.13 -17.00
CA VAL A 155 -19.94 -8.67 -16.96
C VAL A 155 -19.16 -8.02 -18.12
N ASP A 156 -19.59 -6.83 -18.55
CA ASP A 156 -18.84 -5.99 -19.48
C ASP A 156 -17.86 -5.12 -18.69
N PHE A 157 -16.65 -5.68 -18.41
CA PHE A 157 -15.63 -5.02 -17.61
C PHE A 157 -14.73 -4.13 -18.46
N ILE A 158 -14.79 -2.81 -18.22
CA ILE A 158 -14.00 -1.81 -18.93
C ILE A 158 -12.97 -1.20 -17.99
N SER A 159 -11.69 -1.31 -18.36
CA SER A 159 -10.58 -0.75 -17.58
C SER A 159 -10.54 0.77 -17.68
N MET A 160 -10.58 1.44 -16.52
CA MET A 160 -10.34 2.87 -16.38
C MET A 160 -9.89 3.23 -14.97
N ASP A 161 -9.31 4.42 -14.79
CA ASP A 161 -8.92 4.85 -13.45
C ASP A 161 -10.14 5.15 -12.55
N PRO A 162 -9.97 5.12 -11.22
CA PRO A 162 -11.10 5.28 -10.29
C PRO A 162 -11.82 6.64 -10.41
N ALA A 163 -11.13 7.71 -10.77
CA ALA A 163 -11.74 9.04 -10.93
C ALA A 163 -12.67 9.10 -12.15
N LYS A 164 -12.31 8.42 -13.25
CA LYS A 164 -13.18 8.26 -14.41
C LYS A 164 -14.31 7.28 -14.13
N ALA A 165 -14.02 6.19 -13.40
CA ALA A 165 -15.01 5.18 -13.03
C ALA A 165 -16.16 5.79 -12.22
N ILE A 166 -15.87 6.61 -11.20
CA ILE A 166 -16.92 7.27 -10.42
C ILE A 166 -17.78 8.20 -11.28
N THR A 167 -17.17 8.96 -12.19
CA THR A 167 -17.89 9.85 -13.10
C THR A 167 -18.85 9.07 -14.01
N ALA A 168 -18.39 7.95 -14.57
CA ALA A 168 -19.23 7.08 -15.42
C ALA A 168 -20.40 6.47 -14.64
N VAL A 169 -20.20 6.07 -13.39
CA VAL A 169 -21.26 5.51 -12.52
C VAL A 169 -22.27 6.59 -12.15
N LEU A 170 -21.83 7.75 -11.70
CA LEU A 170 -22.72 8.84 -11.28
C LEU A 170 -23.54 9.41 -12.43
N SER A 171 -23.01 9.43 -13.67
CA SER A 171 -23.74 9.84 -14.86
C SER A 171 -24.68 8.76 -15.40
N GLY A 172 -24.61 7.52 -14.89
CA GLY A 172 -25.36 6.38 -15.41
C GLY A 172 -24.78 5.76 -16.68
N SER A 173 -23.62 6.21 -17.18
CA SER A 173 -22.95 5.60 -18.36
C SER A 173 -22.36 4.23 -18.04
N ALA A 174 -22.11 3.92 -16.79
CA ALA A 174 -21.79 2.59 -16.29
C ALA A 174 -22.79 2.16 -15.22
N ASP A 175 -23.03 0.85 -15.09
CA ASP A 175 -23.97 0.30 -14.10
C ASP A 175 -23.33 0.17 -12.73
N ALA A 176 -22.05 -0.17 -12.66
CA ALA A 176 -21.27 -0.29 -11.43
C ALA A 176 -19.81 0.15 -11.65
N GLY A 177 -19.13 0.48 -10.58
CA GLY A 177 -17.74 0.93 -10.62
C GLY A 177 -16.92 0.44 -9.44
N LEU A 178 -15.62 0.35 -9.67
CA LEU A 178 -14.62 -0.04 -8.69
C LEU A 178 -13.93 1.22 -8.21
N VAL A 179 -14.15 1.57 -6.95
CA VAL A 179 -13.64 2.82 -6.35
C VAL A 179 -13.07 2.59 -4.96
N ALA A 180 -12.30 3.57 -4.48
CA ALA A 180 -11.64 3.48 -3.18
C ALA A 180 -11.80 4.76 -2.35
N ALA A 181 -11.75 4.61 -1.03
CA ALA A 181 -11.62 5.68 -0.04
C ALA A 181 -12.63 6.82 -0.22
N GLY A 182 -12.15 8.06 -0.36
CA GLY A 182 -12.99 9.25 -0.51
C GLY A 182 -13.95 9.20 -1.69
N LEU A 183 -13.64 8.43 -2.75
CA LEU A 183 -14.55 8.23 -3.87
C LEU A 183 -15.78 7.39 -3.49
N ILE A 184 -15.66 6.45 -2.53
CA ILE A 184 -16.82 5.74 -1.97
C ILE A 184 -17.73 6.72 -1.25
N ILE A 185 -17.14 7.57 -0.39
CA ILE A 185 -17.88 8.57 0.37
C ILE A 185 -18.61 9.53 -0.57
N LYS A 186 -17.90 10.05 -1.58
CA LYS A 186 -18.46 10.93 -2.61
C LYS A 186 -19.61 10.26 -3.35
N ALA A 187 -19.40 9.04 -3.84
CA ALA A 187 -20.42 8.29 -4.57
C ALA A 187 -21.70 8.08 -3.75
N ASN A 188 -21.54 7.68 -2.49
CA ASN A 188 -22.68 7.48 -1.59
C ASN A 188 -23.43 8.79 -1.30
N ALA A 189 -22.72 9.90 -1.15
CA ALA A 189 -23.32 11.22 -0.97
C ALA A 189 -24.13 11.69 -2.20
N GLU A 190 -23.78 11.22 -3.41
CA GLU A 190 -24.46 11.51 -4.66
C GLU A 190 -25.49 10.43 -5.07
N GLY A 191 -25.85 9.54 -4.13
CA GLY A 191 -26.92 8.56 -4.29
C GLY A 191 -26.52 7.20 -4.89
N ALA A 192 -25.27 6.98 -5.21
CA ALA A 192 -24.76 5.65 -5.54
C ALA A 192 -24.73 4.78 -4.27
N LYS A 193 -24.94 3.47 -4.41
CA LYS A 193 -24.90 2.54 -3.28
C LYS A 193 -23.67 1.64 -3.34
N THR A 194 -23.03 1.42 -2.20
CA THR A 194 -22.02 0.37 -2.05
C THR A 194 -22.67 -1.00 -2.14
N ILE A 195 -22.28 -1.78 -3.14
CA ILE A 195 -22.76 -3.15 -3.34
C ILE A 195 -21.99 -4.08 -2.40
N THR A 196 -20.67 -3.98 -2.36
CA THR A 196 -19.80 -4.75 -1.46
C THR A 196 -18.45 -4.07 -1.27
N THR A 197 -17.74 -4.48 -0.23
CA THR A 197 -16.34 -4.14 0.06
C THR A 197 -15.48 -5.41 0.00
N CYS A 198 -14.18 -5.30 0.34
CA CYS A 198 -13.31 -6.47 0.42
C CYS A 198 -13.62 -7.41 1.59
N GLU A 199 -14.42 -6.99 2.56
CA GLU A 199 -14.72 -7.79 3.75
C GLU A 199 -15.27 -9.18 3.39
N GLY A 200 -14.58 -10.23 3.87
CA GLY A 200 -14.95 -11.62 3.60
C GLY A 200 -14.77 -12.09 2.15
N LEU A 201 -14.11 -11.30 1.30
CA LEU A 201 -13.82 -11.61 -0.09
C LEU A 201 -12.34 -11.56 -0.43
N VAL A 202 -11.66 -10.49 -0.07
CA VAL A 202 -10.24 -10.24 -0.32
C VAL A 202 -9.61 -9.65 0.93
N GLU A 203 -8.39 -10.04 1.24
CA GLU A 203 -7.58 -9.48 2.33
C GLU A 203 -6.56 -8.47 1.75
N PRO A 204 -6.96 -7.22 1.45
CA PRO A 204 -6.03 -6.25 0.90
C PRO A 204 -4.96 -5.93 1.94
N ASN A 205 -3.72 -5.85 1.48
CA ASN A 205 -2.59 -5.54 2.33
C ASN A 205 -1.73 -4.46 1.66
N LEU A 206 -1.43 -3.41 2.42
CA LEU A 206 -0.51 -2.36 2.06
C LEU A 206 0.75 -2.50 2.89
N VAL A 207 1.90 -2.40 2.24
CA VAL A 207 3.21 -2.61 2.85
C VAL A 207 4.19 -1.52 2.43
N MET A 208 5.21 -1.30 3.25
CA MET A 208 6.41 -0.60 2.82
C MET A 208 7.31 -1.58 2.09
N ALA A 209 7.75 -1.21 0.89
CA ALA A 209 8.67 -1.99 0.11
C ALA A 209 10.02 -1.28 -0.07
N VAL A 210 11.08 -2.04 -0.27
CA VAL A 210 12.45 -1.56 -0.44
C VAL A 210 13.17 -2.38 -1.51
N ARG A 211 14.06 -1.79 -2.28
CA ARG A 211 14.93 -2.56 -3.19
C ARG A 211 16.03 -3.27 -2.42
N GLN A 212 16.30 -4.53 -2.75
CA GLN A 212 17.30 -5.35 -2.04
C GLN A 212 18.69 -4.71 -2.03
N ALA A 213 19.12 -4.10 -3.13
CA ALA A 213 20.42 -3.46 -3.22
C ALA A 213 20.60 -2.33 -2.18
N PHE A 214 19.53 -1.61 -1.81
CA PHE A 214 19.62 -0.61 -0.75
C PHE A 214 19.85 -1.25 0.62
N VAL A 215 19.13 -2.33 0.92
CA VAL A 215 19.31 -3.08 2.18
C VAL A 215 20.73 -3.61 2.30
N ASP A 216 21.29 -4.16 1.22
CA ASP A 216 22.62 -4.74 1.21
C ASP A 216 23.71 -3.68 1.38
N GLN A 217 23.54 -2.52 0.75
CA GLN A 217 24.51 -1.43 0.77
C GLN A 217 24.45 -0.56 2.02
N TYR A 218 23.25 -0.36 2.57
CA TYR A 218 22.97 0.59 3.64
C TYR A 218 22.04 -0.01 4.72
N PRO A 219 22.42 -1.13 5.37
CA PRO A 219 21.54 -1.85 6.29
C PRO A 219 21.06 -0.97 7.46
N GLU A 220 21.93 -0.11 8.01
CA GLU A 220 21.54 0.79 9.10
C GLU A 220 20.55 1.87 8.62
N ALA A 221 20.77 2.44 7.43
CA ALA A 221 19.82 3.40 6.86
C ALA A 221 18.46 2.76 6.59
N TYR A 222 18.45 1.51 6.09
CA TYR A 222 17.23 0.73 5.93
C TYR A 222 16.47 0.57 7.25
N GLU A 223 17.14 0.11 8.30
CA GLU A 223 16.51 -0.08 9.62
C GLU A 223 15.97 1.23 10.18
N ARG A 224 16.70 2.35 9.99
CA ARG A 224 16.30 3.68 10.45
C ARG A 224 15.06 4.20 9.70
N VAL A 225 14.93 3.97 8.40
CA VAL A 225 13.71 4.30 7.65
C VAL A 225 12.51 3.52 8.19
N VAL A 226 12.66 2.21 8.39
CA VAL A 226 11.60 1.36 8.95
C VAL A 226 11.22 1.81 10.36
N ALA A 227 12.20 2.08 11.21
CA ALA A 227 11.96 2.59 12.57
C ALA A 227 11.22 3.92 12.56
N THR A 228 11.54 4.81 11.62
CA THR A 228 10.85 6.11 11.46
C THR A 228 9.39 5.92 11.04
N ASN A 229 9.12 5.00 10.11
CA ASN A 229 7.73 4.67 9.73
C ASN A 229 6.92 4.12 10.92
N ARG A 230 7.53 3.23 11.73
CA ARG A 230 6.89 2.72 12.96
C ARG A 230 6.68 3.83 14.00
N ALA A 231 7.64 4.73 14.14
CA ALA A 231 7.50 5.90 15.01
C ALA A 231 6.36 6.81 14.56
N ALA A 232 6.16 6.97 13.25
CA ALA A 232 5.01 7.72 12.72
C ALA A 232 3.68 7.06 13.10
N LEU A 233 3.54 5.74 12.98
CA LEU A 233 2.34 5.02 13.41
C LEU A 233 2.09 5.14 14.91
N LYS A 234 3.14 5.00 15.72
CA LYS A 234 3.05 5.20 17.17
C LYS A 234 2.56 6.61 17.49
N TRP A 235 3.17 7.62 16.89
CA TRP A 235 2.77 9.02 17.07
C TRP A 235 1.31 9.26 16.69
N ILE A 236 0.83 8.69 15.57
CA ILE A 236 -0.57 8.77 15.14
C ILE A 236 -1.52 8.23 16.22
N ARG A 237 -1.18 7.09 16.83
CA ARG A 237 -1.99 6.47 17.87
C ARG A 237 -2.04 7.32 19.15
N GLU A 238 -0.94 7.96 19.49
CA GLU A 238 -0.81 8.83 20.67
C GLU A 238 -1.42 10.22 20.44
N HIS A 239 -1.50 10.69 19.19
CA HIS A 239 -1.96 12.03 18.79
C HIS A 239 -3.04 11.95 17.69
N LYS A 240 -4.01 11.04 17.86
CA LYS A 240 -5.00 10.72 16.81
C LYS A 240 -5.70 11.98 16.26
N ALA A 241 -6.13 12.90 17.10
CA ALA A 241 -6.84 14.12 16.65
C ALA A 241 -5.97 15.01 15.76
N GLU A 242 -4.70 15.19 16.12
CA GLU A 242 -3.75 15.99 15.34
C GLU A 242 -3.41 15.30 14.02
N ALA A 243 -3.18 13.98 14.05
CA ALA A 243 -2.94 13.19 12.85
C ALA A 243 -4.11 13.24 11.87
N LEU A 244 -5.35 13.10 12.36
CA LEU A 244 -6.55 13.22 11.53
C LEU A 244 -6.69 14.60 10.90
N ALA A 245 -6.38 15.68 11.64
CA ALA A 245 -6.37 17.04 11.10
C ALA A 245 -5.35 17.19 9.96
N MET A 246 -4.15 16.61 10.09
CA MET A 246 -3.15 16.59 9.03
C MET A 246 -3.65 15.82 7.81
N GLY A 247 -4.18 14.63 8.01
CA GLY A 247 -4.73 13.79 6.94
C GLY A 247 -5.90 14.44 6.22
N ALA A 248 -6.82 15.04 6.96
CA ALA A 248 -7.98 15.75 6.41
C ALA A 248 -7.55 16.93 5.55
N LYS A 249 -6.61 17.75 6.04
CA LYS A 249 -6.04 18.88 5.30
C LYS A 249 -5.38 18.42 4.00
N GLU A 250 -4.55 17.40 4.07
CA GLU A 250 -3.79 16.89 2.91
C GLU A 250 -4.70 16.25 1.85
N GLN A 251 -5.79 15.62 2.27
CA GLN A 251 -6.79 15.02 1.39
C GLN A 251 -7.88 16.00 0.93
N GLY A 252 -7.99 17.17 1.55
CA GLY A 252 -9.07 18.12 1.28
C GLY A 252 -10.46 17.60 1.70
N ILE A 253 -10.54 16.88 2.82
CA ILE A 253 -11.76 16.26 3.35
C ILE A 253 -12.08 16.77 4.76
N SER A 254 -13.30 16.48 5.26
CA SER A 254 -13.67 16.78 6.64
C SER A 254 -12.95 15.88 7.65
N ILE A 255 -12.86 16.33 8.90
CA ILE A 255 -12.33 15.51 10.01
C ILE A 255 -13.16 14.24 10.18
N GLU A 256 -14.49 14.32 10.06
CA GLU A 256 -15.39 13.16 10.14
C GLU A 256 -15.05 12.11 9.06
N ASN A 257 -14.81 12.56 7.83
CA ASN A 257 -14.40 11.65 6.75
C ASN A 257 -12.99 11.08 6.97
N ALA A 258 -12.07 11.87 7.49
CA ALA A 258 -10.73 11.40 7.86
C ALA A 258 -10.79 10.33 8.96
N GLU A 259 -11.66 10.48 9.97
CA GLU A 259 -11.88 9.50 11.01
C GLU A 259 -12.45 8.19 10.46
N LYS A 260 -13.44 8.29 9.58
CA LYS A 260 -14.01 7.14 8.87
C LYS A 260 -12.94 6.37 8.06
N LEU A 261 -12.12 7.09 7.29
CA LEU A 261 -11.02 6.50 6.51
C LEU A 261 -9.94 5.91 7.41
N TYR A 262 -9.66 6.51 8.56
CA TYR A 262 -8.74 5.96 9.56
C TYR A 262 -9.22 4.57 10.03
N ASP A 263 -10.48 4.47 10.43
CA ASP A 263 -11.07 3.22 10.90
C ASP A 263 -11.11 2.15 9.80
N TRP A 264 -11.26 2.56 8.53
CA TRP A 264 -11.28 1.65 7.39
C TRP A 264 -9.89 1.16 6.97
N SER A 265 -8.83 1.87 7.35
CA SER A 265 -7.46 1.62 6.86
C SER A 265 -6.77 0.45 7.54
N GLY A 266 -7.14 0.10 8.78
CA GLY A 266 -6.56 -1.02 9.50
C GLY A 266 -5.03 -0.90 9.64
N PHE A 267 -4.51 0.23 10.12
CA PHE A 267 -3.07 0.49 10.20
C PHE A 267 -2.34 -0.48 11.12
N TYR A 268 -1.23 -1.02 10.65
CA TYR A 268 -0.33 -1.92 11.35
C TYR A 268 1.11 -1.77 10.84
N ASP A 269 2.08 -2.39 11.50
CA ASP A 269 3.50 -2.31 11.13
C ASP A 269 4.24 -3.66 11.12
N VAL A 270 3.76 -4.64 11.88
CA VAL A 270 4.39 -5.96 11.98
C VAL A 270 3.57 -7.01 11.26
N LEU A 271 4.17 -7.66 10.24
CA LEU A 271 3.53 -8.76 9.52
C LEU A 271 3.44 -10.01 10.40
N THR A 272 2.40 -10.79 10.16
CA THR A 272 2.12 -12.06 10.84
C THR A 272 2.12 -13.22 9.86
N GLU A 273 2.00 -14.45 10.37
CA GLU A 273 1.80 -15.64 9.51
C GLU A 273 0.51 -15.56 8.68
N ALA A 274 -0.50 -14.82 9.15
CA ALA A 274 -1.71 -14.57 8.36
C ALA A 274 -1.40 -13.74 7.11
N ASP A 275 -0.48 -12.76 7.20
CA ASP A 275 -0.04 -11.96 6.05
C ASP A 275 0.75 -12.81 5.05
N VAL A 276 1.56 -13.75 5.50
CA VAL A 276 2.27 -14.70 4.62
C VAL A 276 1.29 -15.57 3.85
N LYS A 277 0.25 -16.07 4.52
CA LYS A 277 -0.84 -16.84 3.87
C LYS A 277 -1.62 -15.98 2.89
N GLY A 278 -1.90 -14.72 3.25
CA GLY A 278 -2.54 -13.74 2.37
C GLY A 278 -1.74 -13.48 1.10
N LEU A 279 -0.42 -13.29 1.22
CA LEU A 279 0.48 -13.15 0.06
C LEU A 279 0.45 -14.37 -0.87
N ALA A 280 0.43 -15.58 -0.31
CA ALA A 280 0.35 -16.81 -1.09
C ALA A 280 -1.00 -16.91 -1.84
N ALA A 281 -2.11 -16.53 -1.20
CA ALA A 281 -3.43 -16.49 -1.82
C ALA A 281 -3.51 -15.42 -2.93
N ASP A 282 -2.97 -14.24 -2.70
CA ASP A 282 -2.87 -13.17 -3.69
C ASP A 282 -2.06 -13.61 -4.91
N GLN A 283 -0.92 -14.26 -4.69
CA GLN A 283 -0.09 -14.80 -5.77
C GLN A 283 -0.86 -15.82 -6.62
N GLN A 284 -1.56 -16.75 -5.98
CA GLN A 284 -2.36 -17.73 -6.70
C GLN A 284 -3.45 -17.07 -7.54
N PHE A 285 -4.14 -16.06 -6.96
CA PHE A 285 -5.12 -15.28 -7.69
C PHE A 285 -4.52 -14.59 -8.92
N LEU A 286 -3.35 -13.94 -8.78
CA LEU A 286 -2.68 -13.24 -9.88
C LEU A 286 -2.27 -14.21 -11.01
N ILE A 287 -1.78 -15.40 -10.66
CA ILE A 287 -1.42 -16.44 -11.62
C ILE A 287 -2.67 -16.97 -12.34
N ASP A 288 -3.72 -17.33 -11.60
CA ASP A 288 -4.95 -17.90 -12.14
C ASP A 288 -5.68 -16.93 -13.10
N ASN A 289 -5.45 -15.63 -12.95
CA ASN A 289 -6.04 -14.57 -13.78
C ASN A 289 -5.06 -14.00 -14.82
N GLY A 290 -3.91 -14.65 -15.04
CA GLY A 290 -2.94 -14.25 -16.07
C GLY A 290 -2.24 -12.91 -15.81
N MET A 291 -2.21 -12.44 -14.56
CA MET A 291 -1.56 -11.20 -14.15
C MET A 291 -0.13 -11.41 -13.65
N MET A 292 0.26 -12.64 -13.38
CA MET A 292 1.59 -13.05 -12.96
C MET A 292 1.93 -14.38 -13.63
N GLU A 293 3.10 -14.48 -14.26
CA GLU A 293 3.50 -15.69 -15.00
C GLU A 293 4.25 -16.69 -14.12
N LYS A 294 5.06 -16.18 -13.19
CA LYS A 294 5.95 -17.00 -12.36
C LYS A 294 5.67 -16.79 -10.88
N ALA A 295 5.47 -17.88 -10.17
CA ALA A 295 5.42 -17.87 -8.71
C ALA A 295 6.81 -17.55 -8.12
N VAL A 296 6.80 -16.84 -6.99
CA VAL A 296 7.97 -16.59 -6.15
C VAL A 296 7.74 -17.20 -4.77
N ASP A 297 8.81 -17.45 -4.03
CA ASP A 297 8.70 -17.77 -2.61
C ASP A 297 8.28 -16.51 -1.85
N VAL A 298 7.00 -16.43 -1.48
CA VAL A 298 6.43 -15.23 -0.84
C VAL A 298 7.10 -14.90 0.49
N ARG A 299 7.57 -15.92 1.24
CA ARG A 299 8.28 -15.70 2.49
C ARG A 299 9.63 -15.02 2.26
N SER A 300 10.31 -15.32 1.18
CA SER A 300 11.58 -14.69 0.82
C SER A 300 11.47 -13.21 0.48
N LEU A 301 10.26 -12.73 0.16
CA LEU A 301 10.00 -11.31 -0.07
C LEU A 301 9.99 -10.51 1.23
N ILE A 302 9.75 -11.14 2.38
CA ILE A 302 9.59 -10.47 3.67
C ILE A 302 10.94 -10.42 4.37
N LEU A 303 11.42 -9.22 4.64
CA LEU A 303 12.64 -9.03 5.42
C LEU A 303 12.41 -9.45 6.88
N PRO A 304 13.42 -10.05 7.56
CA PRO A 304 13.24 -10.58 8.92
C PRO A 304 12.71 -9.55 9.93
N GLY A 305 13.10 -8.29 9.80
CA GLY A 305 12.64 -7.19 10.65
C GLY A 305 11.16 -6.82 10.47
N ALA A 306 10.54 -7.20 9.35
CA ALA A 306 9.15 -6.89 9.07
C ALA A 306 8.16 -7.75 9.88
N MET A 307 8.63 -8.85 10.50
CA MET A 307 7.83 -9.77 11.33
C MET A 307 8.19 -9.71 12.83
N LYS A 308 8.87 -8.64 13.25
CA LYS A 308 9.35 -8.50 14.65
C LYS A 308 8.90 -7.19 15.28
#